data_f0344dc7d055344833e7de1d53eefde6
#
_entry.id   f0344dc7d055344833e7de1d53eefde6
#
_cell.length_a   1.000
_cell.length_b   1.000
_cell.length_c   1.000
_cell.angle_alpha   90.00
_cell.angle_beta   90.00
_cell.angle_gamma   90.00
#
_symmetry.space_group_name_H-M   'P 1'
#
loop_
_entity.id
_entity.type
_entity.pdbx_description
1 polymer ?
#
loop_
_entity_poly.entity_id
_entity_poly.type
_entity_poly.pdbx_seq_one_letter_code
_entity_poly.pdbx_strand_id
1 'polypeptide(L)'
;MAHVAGARDFCSVLDIQFRRDVVVAQSVIQSTGLIRHERGTMRLCLLCFVALWCLAQNVSVAADNTESDLSETARLLAILLDSGRVAIGRNQALINDPSNAQTAFTPELFATHLTGIFKERTGHNLNDLPNANVPTLAKGLLERLLIESKKTVESYQPVLNMKGLKYKGLIPATFGTETATRFQKWSGVYLKQTAPEHLLRNANNKPDSFEAEHMKELSEASFQKNKETVVSKLDGGNSVRVLLPLFYEKTCLSCHGEPKGERDISGYSKEGGKEGQLGGAISVKIDMNQLAVR
;
A
#
# COMPACT_ATOMS: atom_id res chain seq x y z
N MET A 1 -3.04 -6.49 -35.62
CA MET A 1 -4.49 -6.44 -35.86
C MET A 1 -5.13 -7.63 -35.17
N ALA A 2 -5.56 -7.51 -33.93
CA ALA A 2 -6.51 -8.41 -33.24
C ALA A 2 -6.68 -7.88 -31.81
N HIS A 3 -7.73 -7.13 -31.53
CA HIS A 3 -8.31 -6.90 -30.18
C HIS A 3 -9.41 -5.83 -30.27
N VAL A 4 -10.59 -6.20 -30.76
CA VAL A 4 -11.84 -5.42 -30.56
C VAL A 4 -13.06 -6.37 -30.59
N ALA A 5 -12.98 -7.59 -30.11
CA ALA A 5 -14.10 -8.53 -30.15
C ALA A 5 -14.83 -8.72 -28.79
N GLY A 6 -14.23 -8.35 -27.65
CA GLY A 6 -14.78 -8.69 -26.33
C GLY A 6 -15.89 -7.78 -25.76
N ALA A 7 -15.99 -6.55 -26.22
CA ALA A 7 -16.94 -5.57 -25.63
C ALA A 7 -18.33 -5.60 -26.25
N ARG A 8 -18.48 -6.12 -27.47
CA ARG A 8 -19.79 -6.20 -28.15
C ARG A 8 -20.64 -7.38 -27.69
N ASP A 9 -20.02 -8.47 -27.27
CA ASP A 9 -20.74 -9.67 -26.85
C ASP A 9 -21.35 -9.53 -25.44
N PHE A 10 -20.76 -8.73 -24.57
CA PHE A 10 -21.29 -8.51 -23.20
C PHE A 10 -22.57 -7.65 -23.22
N CYS A 11 -22.65 -6.65 -24.08
CA CYS A 11 -23.87 -5.85 -24.25
C CYS A 11 -25.04 -6.65 -24.85
N SER A 12 -24.77 -7.62 -25.72
CA SER A 12 -25.80 -8.44 -26.34
C SER A 12 -26.44 -9.44 -25.38
N VAL A 13 -25.67 -9.98 -24.42
CA VAL A 13 -26.18 -10.91 -23.40
C VAL A 13 -27.06 -10.19 -22.38
N LEU A 14 -26.72 -8.97 -21.98
CA LEU A 14 -27.52 -8.14 -21.09
C LEU A 14 -28.86 -7.70 -21.74
N ASP A 15 -28.85 -7.38 -23.03
CA ASP A 15 -30.08 -6.98 -23.78
C ASP A 15 -31.03 -8.17 -23.94
N ILE A 16 -30.54 -9.39 -24.11
CA ILE A 16 -31.37 -10.62 -24.19
C ILE A 16 -31.98 -10.95 -22.81
N GLN A 17 -31.24 -10.81 -21.73
CA GLN A 17 -31.76 -11.06 -20.36
C GLN A 17 -32.83 -10.03 -20.00
N PHE A 18 -32.57 -8.74 -20.27
CA PHE A 18 -33.54 -7.66 -20.04
C PHE A 18 -34.86 -7.84 -20.83
N ARG A 19 -34.79 -8.25 -22.09
CA ARG A 19 -35.98 -8.54 -22.90
C ARG A 19 -36.78 -9.73 -22.37
N ARG A 20 -36.15 -10.76 -21.84
CA ARG A 20 -36.84 -11.92 -21.21
C ARG A 20 -37.58 -11.52 -19.95
N ASP A 21 -36.96 -10.74 -19.09
CA ASP A 21 -37.53 -10.33 -17.80
C ASP A 21 -38.74 -9.36 -18.00
N VAL A 22 -38.67 -8.48 -19.01
CA VAL A 22 -39.77 -7.60 -19.38
C VAL A 22 -40.98 -8.38 -19.97
N VAL A 23 -40.72 -9.42 -20.78
CA VAL A 23 -41.80 -10.26 -21.35
C VAL A 23 -42.49 -11.10 -20.27
N VAL A 24 -41.74 -11.63 -19.30
CA VAL A 24 -42.30 -12.38 -18.15
C VAL A 24 -43.14 -11.46 -17.27
N ALA A 25 -42.69 -10.24 -17.00
CA ALA A 25 -43.46 -9.26 -16.23
C ALA A 25 -44.75 -8.85 -16.92
N GLN A 26 -44.75 -8.71 -18.25
CA GLN A 26 -45.96 -8.39 -19.02
C GLN A 26 -46.96 -9.54 -19.05
N SER A 27 -46.54 -10.79 -19.09
CA SER A 27 -47.41 -11.96 -19.09
C SER A 27 -48.14 -12.16 -17.75
N VAL A 28 -47.48 -11.85 -16.64
CA VAL A 28 -48.05 -11.93 -15.29
C VAL A 28 -49.11 -10.83 -15.07
N ILE A 29 -48.91 -9.64 -15.62
CA ILE A 29 -49.85 -8.51 -15.51
C ILE A 29 -51.13 -8.75 -16.34
N GLN A 30 -51.04 -9.48 -17.45
CA GLN A 30 -52.23 -9.80 -18.27
C GLN A 30 -53.08 -10.93 -17.70
N SER A 31 -52.52 -11.80 -16.86
CA SER A 31 -53.25 -12.93 -16.28
C SER A 31 -54.10 -12.58 -15.03
N THR A 32 -53.90 -11.41 -14.41
CA THR A 32 -54.54 -11.03 -13.15
C THR A 32 -55.82 -10.17 -13.31
N GLY A 33 -56.25 -9.83 -14.51
CA GLY A 33 -57.59 -9.28 -14.77
C GLY A 33 -57.97 -7.97 -14.07
N LEU A 34 -57.11 -7.36 -13.32
CA LEU A 34 -57.31 -6.13 -12.55
C LEU A 34 -56.48 -5.01 -13.17
N ILE A 35 -57.11 -4.07 -13.80
CA ILE A 35 -56.69 -2.67 -14.05
C ILE A 35 -57.14 -2.21 -15.43
N ARG A 36 -58.37 -1.69 -15.44
CA ARG A 36 -58.89 -0.98 -16.62
C ARG A 36 -59.04 0.54 -16.40
N HIS A 37 -58.26 1.15 -15.51
CA HIS A 37 -58.23 2.62 -15.43
C HIS A 37 -56.97 3.07 -14.69
N GLU A 38 -55.92 3.41 -15.37
CA GLU A 38 -54.81 4.31 -14.98
C GLU A 38 -53.47 3.93 -15.68
N ARG A 39 -53.50 3.85 -17.00
CA ARG A 39 -52.28 3.49 -17.78
C ARG A 39 -51.20 4.57 -17.78
N GLY A 40 -51.51 5.80 -17.35
CA GLY A 40 -50.56 6.92 -17.34
C GLY A 40 -49.67 6.97 -16.10
N THR A 41 -50.27 6.85 -14.92
CA THR A 41 -49.58 6.95 -13.63
C THR A 41 -48.67 5.76 -13.34
N MET A 42 -49.10 4.55 -13.73
CA MET A 42 -48.30 3.34 -13.50
C MET A 42 -47.05 3.28 -14.36
N ARG A 43 -47.11 3.82 -15.62
CA ARG A 43 -45.89 3.94 -16.46
C ARG A 43 -44.90 4.97 -15.92
N LEU A 44 -45.39 6.07 -15.36
CA LEU A 44 -44.54 7.11 -14.75
C LEU A 44 -43.88 6.57 -13.49
N CYS A 45 -44.61 5.84 -12.63
CA CYS A 45 -44.03 5.20 -11.44
C CYS A 45 -42.98 4.14 -11.79
N LEU A 46 -43.22 3.31 -12.82
CA LEU A 46 -42.22 2.30 -13.24
C LEU A 46 -40.96 2.93 -13.78
N LEU A 47 -41.04 4.01 -14.55
CA LEU A 47 -39.91 4.76 -15.05
C LEU A 47 -39.14 5.45 -13.92
N CYS A 48 -39.81 5.98 -12.91
CA CYS A 48 -39.17 6.56 -11.73
C CYS A 48 -38.44 5.49 -10.90
N PHE A 49 -39.04 4.30 -10.72
CA PHE A 49 -38.37 3.20 -10.00
C PHE A 49 -37.11 2.69 -10.73
N VAL A 50 -37.17 2.53 -12.05
CA VAL A 50 -36.01 2.11 -12.86
C VAL A 50 -34.93 3.19 -12.84
N ALA A 51 -35.28 4.47 -12.92
CA ALA A 51 -34.31 5.57 -12.83
C ALA A 51 -33.67 5.67 -11.44
N LEU A 52 -34.45 5.48 -10.36
CA LEU A 52 -33.92 5.45 -8.99
C LEU A 52 -33.00 4.24 -8.77
N TRP A 53 -33.30 3.07 -9.33
CA TRP A 53 -32.48 1.89 -9.21
C TRP A 53 -31.17 2.01 -9.99
N CYS A 54 -31.19 2.60 -11.20
CA CYS A 54 -29.99 2.91 -11.96
C CYS A 54 -29.09 3.95 -11.25
N LEU A 55 -29.67 4.95 -10.59
CA LEU A 55 -28.91 5.92 -9.79
C LEU A 55 -28.26 5.29 -8.55
N ALA A 56 -28.96 4.37 -7.88
CA ALA A 56 -28.42 3.65 -6.73
C ALA A 56 -27.25 2.72 -7.11
N GLN A 57 -27.32 2.07 -8.26
CA GLN A 57 -26.21 1.21 -8.73
C GLN A 57 -24.97 2.03 -9.10
N ASN A 58 -25.12 3.21 -9.71
CA ASN A 58 -24.01 4.06 -10.06
C ASN A 58 -23.28 4.62 -8.82
N VAL A 59 -23.99 4.91 -7.73
CA VAL A 59 -23.39 5.36 -6.48
C VAL A 59 -22.57 4.25 -5.83
N SER A 60 -23.05 2.99 -5.83
CA SER A 60 -22.30 1.86 -5.29
C SER A 60 -21.03 1.57 -6.07
N VAL A 61 -21.06 1.64 -7.39
CA VAL A 61 -19.89 1.40 -8.26
C VAL A 61 -18.83 2.51 -8.05
N ALA A 62 -19.25 3.76 -7.90
CA ALA A 62 -18.31 4.87 -7.65
C ALA A 62 -17.63 4.77 -6.27
N ALA A 63 -18.36 4.32 -5.24
CA ALA A 63 -17.79 4.12 -3.89
C ALA A 63 -16.77 2.96 -3.88
N ASP A 64 -17.07 1.88 -4.56
CA ASP A 64 -16.20 0.68 -4.66
C ASP A 64 -14.88 1.00 -5.39
N ASN A 65 -14.94 1.73 -6.50
CA ASN A 65 -13.76 2.19 -7.22
C ASN A 65 -12.87 3.11 -6.36
N THR A 66 -13.46 3.96 -5.53
CA THR A 66 -12.72 4.86 -4.64
C THR A 66 -11.98 4.09 -3.54
N GLU A 67 -12.60 3.08 -2.94
CA GLU A 67 -11.94 2.22 -1.94
C GLU A 67 -10.79 1.43 -2.56
N SER A 68 -10.97 0.87 -3.74
CA SER A 68 -9.94 0.17 -4.50
C SER A 68 -8.75 1.08 -4.81
N ASP A 69 -8.99 2.32 -5.26
CA ASP A 69 -7.95 3.30 -5.56
C ASP A 69 -7.17 3.71 -4.30
N LEU A 70 -7.85 3.86 -3.17
CA LEU A 70 -7.22 4.17 -1.89
C LEU A 70 -6.38 3.00 -1.38
N SER A 71 -6.90 1.78 -1.47
CA SER A 71 -6.20 0.56 -1.09
C SER A 71 -4.94 0.36 -1.93
N GLU A 72 -5.04 0.56 -3.25
CA GLU A 72 -3.89 0.47 -4.15
C GLU A 72 -2.88 1.59 -3.89
N THR A 73 -3.32 2.82 -3.65
CA THR A 73 -2.44 3.94 -3.26
C THR A 73 -1.68 3.62 -1.98
N ALA A 74 -2.38 3.13 -0.95
CA ALA A 74 -1.77 2.76 0.33
C ALA A 74 -0.77 1.61 0.17
N ARG A 75 -1.12 0.59 -0.64
CA ARG A 75 -0.23 -0.53 -0.99
C ARG A 75 1.05 -0.04 -1.65
N LEU A 76 0.95 0.82 -2.65
CA LEU A 76 2.10 1.37 -3.37
C LEU A 76 3.00 2.21 -2.45
N LEU A 77 2.42 3.01 -1.54
CA LEU A 77 3.18 3.76 -0.56
C LEU A 77 3.94 2.84 0.41
N ALA A 78 3.31 1.78 0.88
CA ALA A 78 3.96 0.80 1.74
C ALA A 78 5.15 0.11 1.04
N ILE A 79 4.95 -0.32 -0.21
CA ILE A 79 5.99 -0.96 -1.03
C ILE A 79 7.13 0.03 -1.32
N LEU A 80 6.84 1.30 -1.57
CA LEU A 80 7.88 2.30 -1.84
C LEU A 80 8.74 2.56 -0.61
N LEU A 81 8.14 2.71 0.58
CA LEU A 81 8.91 2.86 1.82
C LEU A 81 9.79 1.63 2.07
N ASP A 82 9.24 0.43 1.89
CA ASP A 82 10.00 -0.80 2.08
C ASP A 82 11.09 -1.00 1.02
N SER A 83 10.86 -0.59 -0.22
CA SER A 83 11.90 -0.59 -1.27
C SER A 83 13.10 0.27 -0.88
N GLY A 84 12.84 1.42 -0.25
CA GLY A 84 13.90 2.25 0.33
C GLY A 84 14.65 1.56 1.47
N ARG A 85 13.92 0.87 2.39
CA ARG A 85 14.53 0.08 3.47
C ARG A 85 15.42 -1.04 2.92
N VAL A 86 14.95 -1.74 1.89
CA VAL A 86 15.72 -2.79 1.20
C VAL A 86 16.97 -2.19 0.53
N ALA A 87 16.84 -1.04 -0.13
CA ALA A 87 17.99 -0.34 -0.72
C ALA A 87 19.06 0.02 0.34
N ILE A 88 18.65 0.54 1.51
CA ILE A 88 19.55 0.80 2.64
C ILE A 88 20.19 -0.51 3.13
N GLY A 89 19.40 -1.57 3.31
CA GLY A 89 19.88 -2.87 3.80
C GLY A 89 20.93 -3.49 2.89
N ARG A 90 20.72 -3.46 1.58
CA ARG A 90 21.65 -4.00 0.57
C ARG A 90 22.96 -3.23 0.48
N ASN A 91 23.00 -1.97 0.94
CA ASN A 91 24.17 -1.09 0.89
C ASN A 91 24.86 -0.88 2.25
N GLN A 92 24.55 -1.68 3.28
CA GLN A 92 25.11 -1.51 4.62
C GLN A 92 26.64 -1.56 4.65
N ALA A 93 27.28 -2.40 3.84
CA ALA A 93 28.73 -2.46 3.73
C ALA A 93 29.33 -1.13 3.21
N LEU A 94 28.70 -0.53 2.20
CA LEU A 94 29.12 0.76 1.63
C LEU A 94 28.83 1.92 2.60
N ILE A 95 27.68 1.90 3.26
CA ILE A 95 27.25 2.89 4.24
C ILE A 95 28.23 2.93 5.43
N ASN A 96 28.59 1.77 5.99
CA ASN A 96 29.40 1.64 7.20
C ASN A 96 30.90 1.49 6.96
N ASP A 97 31.39 1.69 5.73
CA ASP A 97 32.81 1.62 5.42
C ASP A 97 33.60 2.72 6.18
N PRO A 98 34.47 2.36 7.11
CA PRO A 98 35.22 3.33 7.90
C PRO A 98 36.41 3.96 7.12
N SER A 99 36.78 3.40 5.98
CA SER A 99 37.91 3.91 5.17
C SER A 99 37.53 5.14 4.35
N ASN A 100 36.22 5.32 4.05
CA ASN A 100 35.72 6.38 3.19
C ASN A 100 35.62 7.72 3.92
N ALA A 101 36.37 8.72 3.42
CA ALA A 101 36.19 10.13 3.78
C ALA A 101 35.10 10.81 2.94
N GLN A 102 34.71 10.20 1.84
CA GLN A 102 33.60 10.61 0.98
C GLN A 102 32.91 9.36 0.50
N THR A 103 31.71 9.11 1.05
CA THR A 103 30.95 7.91 0.71
C THR A 103 30.51 7.92 -0.75
N ALA A 104 30.55 6.75 -1.39
CA ALA A 104 29.90 6.53 -2.68
C ALA A 104 28.36 6.37 -2.54
N PHE A 105 27.85 6.21 -1.32
CA PHE A 105 26.41 6.10 -1.07
C PHE A 105 25.77 7.48 -0.99
N THR A 106 25.37 8.01 -2.14
CA THR A 106 24.72 9.32 -2.29
C THR A 106 23.18 9.18 -2.35
N PRO A 107 22.44 10.29 -2.16
CA PRO A 107 20.98 10.28 -2.39
C PRO A 107 20.56 9.84 -3.79
N GLU A 108 21.40 10.10 -4.82
CA GLU A 108 21.14 9.72 -6.21
C GLU A 108 21.32 8.22 -6.42
N LEU A 109 22.41 7.65 -5.90
CA LEU A 109 22.63 6.20 -5.95
C LEU A 109 21.52 5.45 -5.18
N PHE A 110 21.18 5.95 -4.01
CA PHE A 110 20.05 5.43 -3.23
C PHE A 110 18.74 5.46 -4.04
N ALA A 111 18.40 6.60 -4.67
CA ALA A 111 17.20 6.74 -5.48
C ALA A 111 17.18 5.76 -6.64
N THR A 112 18.31 5.54 -7.31
CA THR A 112 18.44 4.55 -8.38
C THR A 112 18.12 3.14 -7.88
N HIS A 113 18.67 2.73 -6.74
CA HIS A 113 18.40 1.42 -6.16
C HIS A 113 16.93 1.30 -5.71
N LEU A 114 16.40 2.32 -5.03
CA LEU A 114 15.00 2.33 -4.57
C LEU A 114 14.03 2.21 -5.74
N THR A 115 14.20 3.03 -6.80
CA THR A 115 13.32 3.02 -7.98
C THR A 115 13.40 1.70 -8.74
N GLY A 116 14.59 1.10 -8.81
CA GLY A 116 14.78 -0.24 -9.40
C GLY A 116 14.02 -1.32 -8.63
N ILE A 117 14.17 -1.36 -7.31
CA ILE A 117 13.46 -2.31 -6.43
C ILE A 117 11.95 -2.12 -6.50
N PHE A 118 11.48 -0.86 -6.47
CA PHE A 118 10.05 -0.56 -6.58
C PHE A 118 9.47 -1.05 -7.92
N LYS A 119 10.19 -0.79 -9.03
CA LYS A 119 9.78 -1.25 -10.36
C LYS A 119 9.76 -2.78 -10.46
N GLU A 120 10.75 -3.47 -9.91
CA GLU A 120 10.80 -4.94 -9.85
C GLU A 120 9.57 -5.51 -9.14
N ARG A 121 9.14 -4.86 -8.04
CA ARG A 121 8.03 -5.33 -7.20
C ARG A 121 6.64 -4.99 -7.72
N THR A 122 6.49 -3.86 -8.40
CA THR A 122 5.17 -3.32 -8.78
C THR A 122 4.95 -3.26 -10.29
N GLY A 123 6.00 -3.36 -11.09
CA GLY A 123 5.97 -3.09 -12.53
C GLY A 123 5.93 -1.60 -12.89
N HIS A 124 5.75 -0.70 -11.92
CA HIS A 124 5.63 0.74 -12.16
C HIS A 124 6.96 1.46 -12.11
N ASN A 125 7.15 2.42 -13.03
CA ASN A 125 8.35 3.24 -13.10
C ASN A 125 8.11 4.60 -12.44
N LEU A 126 8.78 4.87 -11.32
CA LEU A 126 8.68 6.15 -10.61
C LEU A 126 9.20 7.35 -11.42
N ASN A 127 10.07 7.11 -12.41
CA ASN A 127 10.55 8.17 -13.29
C ASN A 127 9.54 8.54 -14.40
N ASP A 128 8.43 7.80 -14.52
CA ASP A 128 7.38 8.02 -15.50
C ASP A 128 5.99 7.90 -14.88
N LEU A 129 5.82 8.47 -13.69
CA LEU A 129 4.54 8.46 -12.95
C LEU A 129 3.37 9.08 -13.73
N PRO A 130 3.55 10.15 -14.55
CA PRO A 130 2.45 10.69 -15.34
C PRO A 130 1.77 9.66 -16.24
N ASN A 131 2.56 8.75 -16.84
CA ASN A 131 2.07 7.69 -17.75
C ASN A 131 1.83 6.34 -17.04
N ALA A 132 2.15 6.22 -15.76
CA ALA A 132 1.94 5.00 -15.00
C ALA A 132 0.45 4.70 -14.80
N ASN A 133 0.07 3.43 -14.96
CA ASN A 133 -1.28 2.96 -14.66
C ASN A 133 -1.44 2.71 -13.15
N VAL A 134 -1.49 3.81 -12.41
CA VAL A 134 -1.72 3.85 -10.95
C VAL A 134 -2.82 4.88 -10.65
N PRO A 135 -3.51 4.78 -9.50
CA PRO A 135 -4.49 5.77 -9.11
C PRO A 135 -3.93 7.21 -9.19
N THR A 136 -4.74 8.15 -9.66
CA THR A 136 -4.30 9.56 -9.82
C THR A 136 -3.75 10.12 -8.52
N LEU A 137 -4.40 9.81 -7.39
CA LEU A 137 -3.93 10.18 -6.06
C LEU A 137 -2.53 9.66 -5.74
N ALA A 138 -2.22 8.42 -6.16
CA ALA A 138 -0.94 7.80 -5.87
C ALA A 138 0.23 8.55 -6.50
N LYS A 139 0.06 9.17 -7.69
CA LYS A 139 1.15 9.79 -8.44
C LYS A 139 1.90 10.85 -7.62
N GLY A 140 1.19 11.84 -7.11
CA GLY A 140 1.80 12.91 -6.31
C GLY A 140 2.33 12.42 -4.95
N LEU A 141 1.66 11.46 -4.32
CA LEU A 141 2.11 10.88 -3.05
C LEU A 141 3.38 10.03 -3.21
N LEU A 142 3.49 9.24 -4.28
CA LEU A 142 4.69 8.46 -4.59
C LEU A 142 5.88 9.35 -4.91
N GLU A 143 5.68 10.36 -5.75
CA GLU A 143 6.72 11.36 -6.05
C GLU A 143 7.23 12.02 -4.77
N ARG A 144 6.31 12.46 -3.90
CA ARG A 144 6.69 13.09 -2.65
C ARG A 144 7.41 12.13 -1.70
N LEU A 145 6.95 10.90 -1.58
CA LEU A 145 7.63 9.90 -0.73
C LEU A 145 9.06 9.61 -1.22
N LEU A 146 9.28 9.58 -2.53
CA LEU A 146 10.62 9.48 -3.12
C LEU A 146 11.50 10.69 -2.74
N ILE A 147 10.94 11.91 -2.81
CA ILE A 147 11.65 13.13 -2.39
C ILE A 147 12.03 13.06 -0.91
N GLU A 148 11.11 12.69 -0.02
CA GLU A 148 11.40 12.60 1.42
C GLU A 148 12.38 11.47 1.73
N SER A 149 12.35 10.38 0.96
CA SER A 149 13.33 9.28 1.04
C SER A 149 14.75 9.77 0.71
N LYS A 150 14.91 10.54 -0.36
CA LYS A 150 16.20 11.16 -0.72
C LYS A 150 16.69 12.12 0.36
N LYS A 151 15.81 12.99 0.88
CA LYS A 151 16.16 13.92 1.96
C LYS A 151 16.60 13.21 3.25
N THR A 152 16.00 12.05 3.55
CA THR A 152 16.46 11.25 4.69
C THR A 152 17.91 10.80 4.49
N VAL A 153 18.27 10.26 3.32
CA VAL A 153 19.66 9.87 3.03
C VAL A 153 20.59 11.08 3.02
N GLU A 154 20.14 12.20 2.43
CA GLU A 154 20.90 13.46 2.41
C GLU A 154 21.26 13.94 3.82
N SER A 155 20.31 13.86 4.76
CA SER A 155 20.56 14.29 6.15
C SER A 155 21.63 13.47 6.87
N TYR A 156 21.95 12.28 6.38
CA TYR A 156 23.04 11.42 6.89
C TYR A 156 24.37 11.65 6.21
N GLN A 157 24.48 12.40 5.09
CA GLN A 157 25.72 12.57 4.35
C GLN A 157 26.91 13.04 5.23
N PRO A 158 26.73 13.99 6.18
CA PRO A 158 27.84 14.38 7.07
C PRO A 158 28.41 13.20 7.85
N VAL A 159 27.55 12.33 8.40
CA VAL A 159 27.99 11.14 9.17
C VAL A 159 28.53 10.04 8.24
N LEU A 160 27.89 9.85 7.07
CA LEU A 160 28.33 8.87 6.08
C LEU A 160 29.77 9.16 5.58
N ASN A 161 30.15 10.43 5.53
CA ASN A 161 31.47 10.89 5.11
C ASN A 161 32.51 10.89 6.25
N MET A 162 32.16 10.50 7.49
CA MET A 162 33.08 10.44 8.59
C MET A 162 34.04 9.23 8.48
N LYS A 163 35.32 9.48 8.32
CA LYS A 163 36.37 8.47 8.32
C LYS A 163 36.56 7.87 9.73
N GLY A 164 36.81 6.57 9.80
CA GLY A 164 37.07 5.86 11.07
C GLY A 164 35.81 5.41 11.81
N LEU A 165 34.63 5.93 11.45
CA LEU A 165 33.36 5.55 12.08
C LEU A 165 32.81 4.26 11.44
N LYS A 166 32.74 3.18 12.25
CA LYS A 166 32.29 1.85 11.79
C LYS A 166 30.76 1.71 11.69
N TYR A 167 30.03 2.43 12.54
CA TYR A 167 28.55 2.44 12.51
C TYR A 167 28.04 3.88 12.35
N LYS A 168 27.37 4.13 11.25
CA LYS A 168 26.95 5.48 10.81
C LYS A 168 25.45 5.75 11.00
N GLY A 169 24.71 4.85 11.67
CA GLY A 169 23.33 5.05 12.11
C GLY A 169 22.26 4.90 11.04
N LEU A 170 22.61 4.94 9.75
CA LEU A 170 21.65 4.77 8.66
C LEU A 170 21.40 3.28 8.40
N ILE A 171 20.42 2.73 9.08
CA ILE A 171 19.94 1.35 8.92
C ILE A 171 18.51 1.33 8.36
N PRO A 172 18.00 0.20 7.84
CA PRO A 172 16.64 0.12 7.29
C PRO A 172 15.54 0.64 8.23
N ALA A 173 15.65 0.34 9.53
CA ALA A 173 14.67 0.78 10.52
C ALA A 173 14.70 2.29 10.75
N THR A 174 15.89 2.89 10.88
CA THR A 174 16.05 4.35 11.04
C THR A 174 15.52 5.07 9.80
N PHE A 175 15.93 4.63 8.61
CA PHE A 175 15.43 5.19 7.35
C PHE A 175 13.91 5.13 7.28
N GLY A 176 13.31 3.96 7.57
CA GLY A 176 11.85 3.77 7.49
C GLY A 176 11.09 4.71 8.43
N THR A 177 11.55 4.83 9.69
CA THR A 177 10.89 5.69 10.70
C THR A 177 11.01 7.18 10.35
N GLU A 178 12.20 7.64 9.97
CA GLU A 178 12.43 9.07 9.68
C GLU A 178 11.73 9.51 8.38
N THR A 179 11.82 8.68 7.32
CA THR A 179 11.15 8.97 6.05
C THR A 179 9.63 9.00 6.23
N ALA A 180 9.06 8.02 6.93
CA ALA A 180 7.63 7.98 7.23
C ALA A 180 7.18 9.23 8.00
N THR A 181 7.94 9.65 9.02
CA THR A 181 7.65 10.87 9.80
C THR A 181 7.67 12.13 8.94
N ARG A 182 8.67 12.29 8.07
CA ARG A 182 8.76 13.43 7.13
C ARG A 182 7.60 13.42 6.15
N PHE A 183 7.29 12.28 5.58
CA PHE A 183 6.18 12.13 4.64
C PHE A 183 4.83 12.41 5.27
N GLN A 184 4.56 11.85 6.46
CA GLN A 184 3.31 12.10 7.18
C GLN A 184 3.12 13.57 7.53
N LYS A 185 4.19 14.25 7.97
CA LYS A 185 4.14 15.70 8.26
C LYS A 185 3.74 16.52 7.03
N TRP A 186 4.17 16.12 5.85
CA TRP A 186 3.83 16.83 4.61
C TRP A 186 2.46 16.44 4.07
N SER A 187 2.15 15.12 3.99
CA SER A 187 0.96 14.60 3.31
C SER A 187 -0.28 14.55 4.19
N GLY A 188 -0.12 14.47 5.51
CA GLY A 188 -1.17 14.07 6.43
C GLY A 188 -1.51 12.57 6.38
N VAL A 189 -1.04 11.81 5.39
CA VAL A 189 -1.23 10.37 5.29
C VAL A 189 -0.44 9.68 6.39
N TYR A 190 -1.12 8.84 7.18
CA TYR A 190 -0.44 8.01 8.17
C TYR A 190 0.41 6.97 7.46
N LEU A 191 1.70 7.01 7.73
CA LEU A 191 2.69 6.06 7.22
C LEU A 191 3.64 5.74 8.39
N LYS A 192 3.81 4.45 8.69
CA LYS A 192 4.59 4.02 9.84
C LYS A 192 5.21 2.64 9.60
N GLN A 193 6.46 2.47 10.02
CA GLN A 193 7.02 1.16 10.27
C GLN A 193 6.64 0.73 11.68
N THR A 194 6.16 -0.51 11.85
CA THR A 194 5.75 -1.07 13.14
C THR A 194 6.35 -2.47 13.34
N ALA A 195 6.36 -2.95 14.57
CA ALA A 195 6.85 -4.28 14.92
C ALA A 195 6.02 -4.89 16.07
N PRO A 196 5.94 -6.23 16.18
CA PRO A 196 5.40 -6.87 17.38
C PRO A 196 6.11 -6.38 18.64
N GLU A 197 5.39 -6.24 19.76
CA GLU A 197 5.95 -5.64 20.98
C GLU A 197 7.25 -6.33 21.47
N HIS A 198 7.32 -7.65 21.33
CA HIS A 198 8.52 -8.41 21.76
C HIS A 198 9.75 -8.21 20.85
N LEU A 199 9.58 -7.59 19.67
CA LEU A 199 10.64 -7.23 18.74
C LEU A 199 10.91 -5.72 18.73
N LEU A 200 10.20 -4.96 19.56
CA LEU A 200 10.23 -3.51 19.53
C LEU A 200 11.55 -2.97 20.09
N ARG A 201 12.34 -2.30 19.24
CA ARG A 201 13.58 -1.62 19.63
C ARG A 201 13.43 -0.11 19.75
N ASN A 202 12.47 0.47 19.04
CA ASN A 202 12.15 1.90 19.05
C ASN A 202 10.68 2.12 19.44
N ALA A 203 10.44 2.84 20.52
CA ALA A 203 9.10 3.12 21.03
C ALA A 203 8.19 3.83 20.01
N ASN A 204 8.74 4.62 19.09
CA ASN A 204 7.99 5.27 18.02
C ASN A 204 7.33 4.26 17.04
N ASN A 205 7.84 3.03 17.01
CA ASN A 205 7.33 1.95 16.16
C ASN A 205 6.33 1.04 16.90
N LYS A 206 5.91 1.42 18.13
CA LYS A 206 4.93 0.64 18.91
C LYS A 206 3.63 0.48 18.09
N PRO A 207 3.10 -0.77 17.96
CA PRO A 207 1.88 -1.01 17.23
C PRO A 207 0.65 -0.40 17.93
N ASP A 208 -0.29 0.11 17.14
CA ASP A 208 -1.65 0.35 17.61
C ASP A 208 -2.46 -0.96 17.64
N SER A 209 -3.74 -0.90 18.05
CA SER A 209 -4.59 -2.09 18.16
C SER A 209 -4.78 -2.82 16.84
N PHE A 210 -5.01 -2.08 15.74
CA PHE A 210 -5.15 -2.64 14.40
C PHE A 210 -3.85 -3.33 13.96
N GLU A 211 -2.71 -2.67 14.11
CA GLU A 211 -1.40 -3.19 13.73
C GLU A 211 -1.05 -4.45 14.54
N ALA A 212 -1.31 -4.44 15.84
CA ALA A 212 -1.03 -5.59 16.71
C ALA A 212 -1.89 -6.81 16.36
N GLU A 213 -3.19 -6.61 16.12
CA GLU A 213 -4.14 -7.66 15.73
C GLU A 213 -3.72 -8.31 14.41
N HIS A 214 -3.52 -7.50 13.36
CA HIS A 214 -3.21 -8.03 12.02
C HIS A 214 -1.79 -8.58 11.92
N MET A 215 -0.81 -8.04 12.67
CA MET A 215 0.52 -8.68 12.74
C MET A 215 0.47 -10.07 13.38
N LYS A 216 -0.47 -10.31 14.29
CA LYS A 216 -0.69 -11.65 14.84
C LYS A 216 -1.17 -12.61 13.75
N GLU A 217 -2.15 -12.21 12.93
CA GLU A 217 -2.62 -12.98 11.77
C GLU A 217 -1.48 -13.26 10.77
N LEU A 218 -0.67 -12.22 10.46
CA LEU A 218 0.48 -12.32 9.54
C LEU A 218 1.60 -13.24 10.04
N SER A 219 1.69 -13.46 11.36
CA SER A 219 2.68 -14.36 11.97
C SER A 219 2.29 -15.82 11.92
N GLU A 220 1.04 -16.15 11.59
CA GLU A 220 0.56 -17.52 11.53
C GLU A 220 1.21 -18.32 10.40
N ALA A 221 1.43 -19.61 10.63
CA ALA A 221 2.06 -20.52 9.67
C ALA A 221 1.23 -20.71 8.39
N SER A 222 -0.10 -20.49 8.48
CA SER A 222 -1.05 -20.56 7.37
C SER A 222 -0.96 -19.36 6.41
N PHE A 223 -0.36 -18.24 6.85
CA PHE A 223 -0.23 -17.05 6.03
C PHE A 223 0.76 -17.28 4.89
N GLN A 224 0.31 -17.04 3.64
CA GLN A 224 1.18 -17.13 2.47
C GLN A 224 2.17 -15.96 2.46
N LYS A 225 3.46 -16.27 2.58
CA LYS A 225 4.55 -15.28 2.63
C LYS A 225 4.88 -14.76 1.24
N ASN A 226 4.02 -13.90 0.72
CA ASN A 226 4.29 -13.15 -0.49
C ASN A 226 4.65 -11.71 -0.10
N LYS A 227 5.79 -11.19 -0.56
CA LYS A 227 6.25 -9.82 -0.28
C LYS A 227 5.28 -8.74 -0.74
N GLU A 228 4.43 -9.05 -1.71
CA GLU A 228 3.45 -8.11 -2.25
C GLU A 228 2.06 -8.25 -1.58
N THR A 229 1.91 -9.23 -0.70
CA THR A 229 0.65 -9.42 0.03
C THR A 229 0.49 -8.34 1.09
N VAL A 230 -0.63 -7.67 1.07
CA VAL A 230 -1.03 -6.67 2.06
C VAL A 230 -2.37 -7.06 2.68
N VAL A 231 -2.57 -6.70 3.94
CA VAL A 231 -3.89 -6.71 4.55
C VAL A 231 -4.50 -5.33 4.32
N SER A 232 -5.65 -5.27 3.67
CA SER A 232 -6.41 -4.04 3.47
C SER A 232 -7.73 -4.13 4.20
N LYS A 233 -8.06 -3.14 5.03
CA LYS A 233 -9.29 -3.07 5.81
C LYS A 233 -9.84 -1.65 5.81
N LEU A 234 -11.17 -1.53 5.79
CA LEU A 234 -11.85 -0.30 6.14
C LEU A 234 -11.82 -0.11 7.66
N ASP A 235 -11.25 1.00 8.11
CA ASP A 235 -11.17 1.38 9.52
C ASP A 235 -12.23 2.44 9.81
N GLY A 236 -13.29 2.05 10.55
CA GLY A 236 -14.38 2.96 10.89
C GLY A 236 -15.23 3.47 9.72
N GLY A 237 -15.16 2.83 8.55
CA GLY A 237 -15.96 3.16 7.36
C GLY A 237 -15.48 4.38 6.55
N ASN A 238 -14.54 5.18 7.07
CA ASN A 238 -14.08 6.42 6.41
C ASN A 238 -12.59 6.41 6.05
N SER A 239 -11.85 5.37 6.38
CA SER A 239 -10.44 5.26 6.05
C SER A 239 -10.05 3.86 5.61
N VAL A 240 -9.13 3.77 4.68
CA VAL A 240 -8.49 2.52 4.28
C VAL A 240 -7.18 2.36 5.05
N ARG A 241 -6.98 1.19 5.64
CA ARG A 241 -5.70 0.81 6.25
C ARG A 241 -5.10 -0.38 5.54
N VAL A 242 -3.82 -0.26 5.23
CA VAL A 242 -3.02 -1.32 4.59
C VAL A 242 -1.85 -1.67 5.48
N LEU A 243 -1.58 -2.96 5.64
CA LEU A 243 -0.44 -3.47 6.37
C LEU A 243 0.38 -4.38 5.46
N LEU A 244 1.59 -3.95 5.10
CA LEU A 244 2.56 -4.72 4.33
C LEU A 244 3.49 -5.47 5.29
N PRO A 245 3.47 -6.82 5.34
CA PRO A 245 4.34 -7.59 6.22
C PRO A 245 5.80 -7.48 5.82
N LEU A 246 6.67 -7.44 6.82
CA LEU A 246 8.12 -7.45 6.69
C LEU A 246 8.66 -8.75 7.27
N PHE A 247 8.98 -9.70 6.40
CA PHE A 247 9.61 -10.95 6.80
C PHE A 247 11.13 -10.80 6.78
N TYR A 248 11.81 -11.42 7.75
CA TYR A 248 13.26 -11.45 7.78
C TYR A 248 13.81 -12.14 6.55
N GLU A 249 14.66 -11.42 5.83
CA GLU A 249 15.53 -11.95 4.79
C GLU A 249 16.90 -12.27 5.40
N LYS A 250 17.71 -13.01 4.65
CA LYS A 250 19.08 -13.38 5.08
C LYS A 250 19.90 -12.18 5.52
N THR A 251 19.76 -11.03 4.84
CA THR A 251 20.44 -9.77 5.19
C THR A 251 20.02 -9.18 6.54
N CYS A 252 18.79 -9.46 6.99
CA CYS A 252 18.27 -8.96 8.28
C CYS A 252 18.93 -9.67 9.47
N LEU A 253 19.37 -10.92 9.26
CA LEU A 253 19.87 -11.79 10.34
C LEU A 253 21.22 -11.34 10.90
N SER A 254 21.96 -10.46 10.21
CA SER A 254 23.16 -9.84 10.78
C SER A 254 22.88 -9.06 12.07
N CYS A 255 21.69 -8.45 12.17
CA CYS A 255 21.24 -7.69 13.34
C CYS A 255 20.14 -8.40 14.15
N HIS A 256 19.35 -9.29 13.55
CA HIS A 256 18.19 -9.91 14.16
C HIS A 256 18.34 -11.42 14.38
N GLY A 257 19.37 -12.06 13.82
CA GLY A 257 19.56 -13.52 13.83
C GLY A 257 20.21 -14.08 15.09
N GLU A 258 20.91 -15.20 14.91
CA GLU A 258 21.67 -15.87 15.95
C GLU A 258 23.11 -15.33 16.04
N PRO A 259 23.81 -15.49 17.20
CA PRO A 259 23.31 -16.01 18.45
C PRO A 259 22.39 -15.02 19.17
N LYS A 260 21.27 -15.48 19.71
CA LYS A 260 20.36 -14.65 20.50
C LYS A 260 21.07 -14.02 21.69
N GLY A 261 20.84 -12.72 21.92
CA GLY A 261 21.44 -11.97 23.01
C GLY A 261 22.80 -11.32 22.67
N GLU A 262 23.47 -11.74 21.58
CA GLU A 262 24.64 -11.02 21.07
C GLU A 262 24.28 -9.61 20.64
N ARG A 263 25.18 -8.65 20.90
CA ARG A 263 24.96 -7.26 20.44
C ARG A 263 25.29 -7.13 18.95
N ASP A 264 24.36 -6.55 18.22
CA ASP A 264 24.56 -6.18 16.83
C ASP A 264 25.41 -4.89 16.70
N ILE A 265 25.68 -4.46 15.47
CA ILE A 265 26.47 -3.26 15.18
C ILE A 265 25.84 -1.98 15.75
N SER A 266 24.53 -1.94 15.97
CA SER A 266 23.80 -0.81 16.53
C SER A 266 23.71 -0.84 18.06
N GLY A 267 24.24 -1.91 18.69
CA GLY A 267 24.28 -2.10 20.13
C GLY A 267 23.02 -2.77 20.72
N TYR A 268 22.04 -3.13 19.91
CA TYR A 268 20.88 -3.90 20.36
C TYR A 268 21.18 -5.39 20.43
N SER A 269 20.53 -6.09 21.36
CA SER A 269 20.63 -7.54 21.44
C SER A 269 19.84 -8.19 20.31
N LYS A 270 20.45 -9.16 19.64
CA LYS A 270 19.79 -9.99 18.61
C LYS A 270 18.66 -10.82 19.24
N GLU A 271 17.54 -10.93 18.55
CA GLU A 271 16.35 -11.66 19.04
C GLU A 271 16.42 -13.16 18.73
N GLY A 272 17.35 -13.61 17.90
CA GLY A 272 17.45 -14.99 17.43
C GLY A 272 16.44 -15.29 16.31
N GLY A 273 16.13 -14.27 15.50
CA GLY A 273 15.21 -14.35 14.37
C GLY A 273 15.72 -15.30 13.29
N LYS A 274 14.78 -15.90 12.55
CA LYS A 274 15.05 -16.80 11.44
C LYS A 274 14.49 -16.22 10.13
N GLU A 275 15.12 -16.60 9.02
CA GLU A 275 14.63 -16.22 7.70
C GLU A 275 13.16 -16.62 7.52
N GLY A 276 12.37 -15.71 6.99
CA GLY A 276 10.94 -15.90 6.79
C GLY A 276 10.06 -15.71 8.03
N GLN A 277 10.61 -15.38 9.20
CA GLN A 277 9.79 -14.93 10.34
C GLN A 277 9.34 -13.48 10.15
N LEU A 278 8.15 -13.15 10.66
CA LEU A 278 7.65 -11.78 10.67
C LEU A 278 8.51 -10.93 11.61
N GLY A 279 9.16 -9.90 11.06
CA GLY A 279 9.95 -8.92 11.80
C GLY A 279 9.21 -7.60 12.07
N GLY A 280 8.10 -7.36 11.36
CA GLY A 280 7.32 -6.14 11.46
C GLY A 280 6.39 -5.93 10.28
N ALA A 281 5.91 -4.69 10.11
CA ALA A 281 5.09 -4.30 8.98
C ALA A 281 5.27 -2.81 8.65
N ILE A 282 4.91 -2.42 7.41
CA ILE A 282 4.64 -1.03 7.05
C ILE A 282 3.13 -0.83 7.10
N SER A 283 2.69 0.12 7.90
CA SER A 283 1.29 0.50 8.07
C SER A 283 1.01 1.82 7.35
N VAL A 284 -0.04 1.84 6.54
CA VAL A 284 -0.53 3.03 5.84
C VAL A 284 -2.01 3.21 6.15
N LYS A 285 -2.43 4.42 6.53
CA LYS A 285 -3.84 4.78 6.66
C LYS A 285 -4.13 6.01 5.80
N ILE A 286 -5.13 5.91 4.93
CA ILE A 286 -5.61 7.01 4.11
C ILE A 286 -7.05 7.30 4.49
N ASP A 287 -7.31 8.53 4.95
CA ASP A 287 -8.64 9.00 5.28
C ASP A 287 -9.33 9.55 4.03
N MET A 288 -10.53 9.05 3.72
CA MET A 288 -11.31 9.47 2.56
C MET A 288 -11.66 10.96 2.59
N ASN A 289 -11.85 11.54 3.79
CA ASN A 289 -12.22 12.94 3.96
C ASN A 289 -11.03 13.90 3.80
N GLN A 290 -9.80 13.45 4.06
CA GLN A 290 -8.60 14.30 3.93
C GLN A 290 -8.23 14.61 2.47
N LEU A 291 -8.71 13.84 1.52
CA LEU A 291 -8.37 13.97 0.10
C LEU A 291 -9.25 14.97 -0.64
N ALA A 292 -10.41 15.33 -0.08
CA ALA A 292 -11.34 16.30 -0.66
C ALA A 292 -10.91 17.77 -0.45
N VAL A 293 -9.83 18.05 0.30
CA VAL A 293 -9.46 19.41 0.75
C VAL A 293 -8.15 19.92 0.11
N ARG A 294 -7.54 19.19 -0.84
CA ARG A 294 -6.26 19.63 -1.46
C ARG A 294 -6.35 19.75 -2.97
#